data_9f8cd203e4e882e2b4e7e97a80d6daa6
#
_entry.id   9f8cd203e4e882e2b4e7e97a80d6daa6
#
_cell.length_a   1.000
_cell.length_b   1.000
_cell.length_c   1.000
_cell.angle_alpha   90.00
_cell.angle_beta   90.00
_cell.angle_gamma   90.00
#
_symmetry.space_group_name_H-M   'P 1'
#
loop_
_entity.id
_entity.type
_entity.pdbx_description
1 polymer ?
#
loop_
_entity_poly.entity_id
_entity_poly.type
_entity_poly.pdbx_seq_one_letter_code
_entity_poly.pdbx_strand_id
1 'polypeptide(L)'
;DGIGPKENRKKMINTHWGGVVEDNSFGTHEFFELCRQLGCDPYITGNVGSGTVQEMSEWVEYMTLDGVSPMADLRKENGREEPWDVKYFGVGNENWGCGGQMTPEFYAAQYRRYATYVRTYDPKRKAQKIACGPNGEDYRWTEVLMKNAGFAMDGLALHYYTGTGHKALVFTDQQYYDTVRNAYRMDELITRHGEIMNRYDPEKRVSLVVDEWGTWHLVEEGTNPGFLYQQNAMRDAIVAGLTLNIFNKHTDRVRMANIAQTINVLQAVALTDGEQMLLTPTYYVFKMYKDHQENTLLGSYITSRNIIDNGKLPHLVESASIKEDGTIISTIVNTSMTEAAEVDCQIAD
;
A
#
# COMPACT_ATOMS: atom_id res chain seq x y z
N ASP A 1 -14.73 5.11 -16.07
CA ASP A 1 -14.36 4.24 -17.20
C ASP A 1 -14.71 2.76 -16.93
N GLY A 2 -14.54 2.26 -15.72
CA GLY A 2 -14.74 0.84 -15.37
C GLY A 2 -16.12 0.47 -14.84
N ILE A 3 -17.21 1.04 -15.34
CA ILE A 3 -18.58 0.68 -14.99
C ILE A 3 -19.39 0.30 -16.24
N GLY A 4 -20.46 -0.46 -16.04
CA GLY A 4 -21.33 -0.92 -17.12
C GLY A 4 -20.80 -2.16 -17.88
N PRO A 5 -21.51 -2.56 -18.95
CA PRO A 5 -21.11 -3.68 -19.80
C PRO A 5 -19.72 -3.50 -20.38
N LYS A 6 -18.91 -4.55 -20.36
CA LYS A 6 -17.47 -4.50 -20.75
C LYS A 6 -17.25 -3.96 -22.17
N GLU A 7 -18.12 -4.34 -23.08
CA GLU A 7 -18.09 -3.91 -24.49
C GLU A 7 -18.32 -2.41 -24.69
N ASN A 8 -18.95 -1.74 -23.73
CA ASN A 8 -19.27 -0.31 -23.79
C ASN A 8 -18.26 0.54 -22.97
N ARG A 9 -17.32 -0.10 -22.27
CA ARG A 9 -16.35 0.64 -21.46
C ARG A 9 -15.35 1.37 -22.34
N LYS A 10 -14.95 2.55 -21.88
CA LYS A 10 -13.98 3.37 -22.59
C LYS A 10 -12.64 2.65 -22.67
N LYS A 11 -12.09 2.58 -23.86
CA LYS A 11 -10.71 2.13 -24.11
C LYS A 11 -9.78 3.33 -24.11
N MET A 12 -8.59 3.16 -23.53
CA MET A 12 -7.61 4.24 -23.44
C MET A 12 -6.18 3.66 -23.57
N ILE A 13 -5.25 4.51 -24.01
CA ILE A 13 -3.83 4.13 -24.00
C ILE A 13 -3.26 4.46 -22.62
N ASN A 14 -2.67 3.46 -21.97
CA ASN A 14 -1.88 3.68 -20.77
C ASN A 14 -0.50 4.23 -21.14
N THR A 15 -0.37 5.55 -21.14
CA THR A 15 0.85 6.23 -21.57
C THR A 15 1.99 6.16 -20.57
N HIS A 16 1.69 5.86 -19.31
CA HIS A 16 2.70 5.74 -18.25
C HIS A 16 3.24 4.33 -18.11
N TRP A 17 2.36 3.33 -18.28
CA TRP A 17 2.70 1.94 -17.99
C TRP A 17 2.46 1.05 -19.23
N GLY A 18 3.53 0.77 -19.95
CA GLY A 18 3.55 -0.18 -21.06
C GLY A 18 3.09 0.33 -22.42
N GLY A 19 2.44 1.46 -22.53
CA GLY A 19 1.96 2.02 -23.80
C GLY A 19 0.90 1.18 -24.51
N VAL A 20 0.16 0.37 -23.77
CA VAL A 20 -0.87 -0.54 -24.29
C VAL A 20 -2.26 0.05 -24.16
N VAL A 21 -3.19 -0.48 -24.97
CA VAL A 21 -4.61 -0.14 -24.85
C VAL A 21 -5.20 -0.89 -23.66
N GLU A 22 -5.68 -0.14 -22.67
CA GLU A 22 -6.52 -0.66 -21.60
C GLU A 22 -7.99 -0.62 -22.03
N ASP A 23 -8.68 -1.73 -21.88
CA ASP A 23 -10.08 -1.87 -22.25
C ASP A 23 -11.05 -1.75 -21.06
N ASN A 24 -10.51 -1.54 -19.86
CA ASN A 24 -11.24 -1.49 -18.61
C ASN A 24 -12.12 -2.73 -18.34
N SER A 25 -11.74 -3.90 -18.88
CA SER A 25 -12.50 -5.14 -18.73
C SER A 25 -12.53 -5.65 -17.27
N PHE A 26 -11.52 -5.27 -16.48
CA PHE A 26 -11.53 -5.43 -15.02
C PHE A 26 -11.88 -4.10 -14.37
N GLY A 27 -13.17 -3.89 -14.13
CA GLY A 27 -13.71 -2.64 -13.59
C GLY A 27 -14.26 -2.77 -12.18
N THR A 28 -15.18 -1.88 -11.84
CA THR A 28 -15.73 -1.74 -10.48
C THR A 28 -16.36 -3.05 -9.97
N HIS A 29 -17.25 -3.66 -10.75
CA HIS A 29 -17.94 -4.90 -10.33
C HIS A 29 -16.96 -6.06 -10.17
N GLU A 30 -16.03 -6.22 -11.10
CA GLU A 30 -15.03 -7.28 -11.08
C GLU A 30 -14.08 -7.14 -9.89
N PHE A 31 -13.67 -5.90 -9.57
CA PHE A 31 -12.81 -5.63 -8.41
C PHE A 31 -13.50 -5.95 -7.09
N PHE A 32 -14.74 -5.49 -6.90
CA PHE A 32 -15.48 -5.81 -5.68
C PHE A 32 -15.80 -7.31 -5.56
N GLU A 33 -16.03 -8.00 -6.66
CA GLU A 33 -16.22 -9.44 -6.66
C GLU A 33 -14.92 -10.17 -6.25
N LEU A 34 -13.77 -9.71 -6.73
CA LEU A 34 -12.46 -10.22 -6.28
C LEU A 34 -12.28 -10.01 -4.78
N CYS A 35 -12.55 -8.79 -4.26
CA CYS A 35 -12.47 -8.52 -2.83
C CYS A 35 -13.38 -9.44 -2.00
N ARG A 36 -14.61 -9.66 -2.49
CA ARG A 36 -15.57 -10.57 -1.83
C ARG A 36 -15.05 -12.01 -1.79
N GLN A 37 -14.48 -12.51 -2.88
CA GLN A 37 -13.92 -13.87 -2.94
C GLN A 37 -12.70 -14.03 -2.04
N LEU A 38 -11.86 -13.00 -1.95
CA LEU A 38 -10.67 -12.99 -1.08
C LEU A 38 -11.01 -12.72 0.40
N GLY A 39 -12.21 -12.21 0.68
CA GLY A 39 -12.61 -11.81 2.03
C GLY A 39 -11.84 -10.60 2.55
N CYS A 40 -11.47 -9.66 1.68
CA CYS A 40 -10.73 -8.45 2.03
C CYS A 40 -11.56 -7.18 1.81
N ASP A 41 -11.20 -6.12 2.54
CA ASP A 41 -11.83 -4.82 2.39
C ASP A 41 -11.33 -4.11 1.11
N PRO A 42 -12.21 -3.42 0.37
CA PRO A 42 -11.81 -2.65 -0.79
C PRO A 42 -11.18 -1.31 -0.40
N TYR A 43 -10.08 -0.97 -1.06
CA TYR A 43 -9.49 0.36 -1.09
C TYR A 43 -9.55 0.90 -2.52
N ILE A 44 -10.43 1.87 -2.74
CA ILE A 44 -10.69 2.47 -4.05
C ILE A 44 -9.95 3.80 -4.15
N THR A 45 -9.29 4.07 -5.27
CA THR A 45 -8.59 5.34 -5.49
C THR A 45 -9.19 6.09 -6.67
N GLY A 46 -9.59 7.34 -6.43
CA GLY A 46 -10.14 8.24 -7.43
C GLY A 46 -9.06 9.06 -8.14
N ASN A 47 -9.24 9.29 -9.43
CA ASN A 47 -8.31 10.04 -10.27
C ASN A 47 -8.46 11.56 -10.06
N VAL A 48 -7.45 12.19 -9.43
CA VAL A 48 -7.37 13.66 -9.27
C VAL A 48 -6.55 14.31 -10.39
N GLY A 49 -5.72 13.54 -11.10
CA GLY A 49 -4.82 14.06 -12.15
C GLY A 49 -5.59 14.51 -13.40
N SER A 50 -6.27 13.59 -14.06
CA SER A 50 -7.01 13.82 -15.30
C SER A 50 -8.53 13.70 -15.17
N GLY A 51 -9.03 13.13 -14.06
CA GLY A 51 -10.47 13.04 -13.77
C GLY A 51 -11.04 14.35 -13.28
N THR A 52 -12.36 14.42 -13.25
CA THR A 52 -13.11 15.57 -12.74
C THR A 52 -13.70 15.28 -11.37
N VAL A 53 -14.01 16.34 -10.61
CA VAL A 53 -14.72 16.22 -9.32
C VAL A 53 -16.09 15.56 -9.51
N GLN A 54 -16.76 15.84 -10.63
CA GLN A 54 -18.07 15.25 -10.94
C GLN A 54 -17.96 13.74 -11.15
N GLU A 55 -17.02 13.28 -11.97
CA GLU A 55 -16.79 11.85 -12.21
C GLU A 55 -16.49 11.09 -10.92
N MET A 56 -15.67 11.66 -10.04
CA MET A 56 -15.38 11.06 -8.73
C MET A 56 -16.63 11.01 -7.84
N SER A 57 -17.41 12.11 -7.79
CA SER A 57 -18.64 12.16 -7.00
C SER A 57 -19.67 11.14 -7.50
N GLU A 58 -19.88 11.06 -8.81
CA GLU A 58 -20.80 10.11 -9.44
C GLU A 58 -20.35 8.66 -9.21
N TRP A 59 -19.04 8.39 -9.26
CA TRP A 59 -18.54 7.05 -8.99
C TRP A 59 -18.73 6.65 -7.52
N VAL A 60 -18.51 7.56 -6.56
CA VAL A 60 -18.82 7.33 -5.14
C VAL A 60 -20.32 7.08 -4.94
N GLU A 61 -21.19 7.85 -5.59
CA GLU A 61 -22.63 7.67 -5.55
C GLU A 61 -23.03 6.30 -6.12
N TYR A 62 -22.48 5.94 -7.29
CA TYR A 62 -22.69 4.62 -7.91
C TYR A 62 -22.35 3.47 -6.97
N MET A 63 -21.23 3.57 -6.28
CA MET A 63 -20.77 2.50 -5.40
C MET A 63 -21.54 2.42 -4.08
N THR A 64 -21.92 3.57 -3.49
CA THR A 64 -22.24 3.61 -2.05
C THR A 64 -23.63 4.13 -1.71
N LEU A 65 -24.36 4.74 -2.65
CA LEU A 65 -25.71 5.21 -2.36
C LEU A 65 -26.72 4.07 -2.35
N ASP A 66 -27.39 3.91 -1.23
CA ASP A 66 -28.61 3.11 -1.10
C ASP A 66 -29.82 4.04 -1.28
N GLY A 67 -30.57 3.85 -2.35
CA GLY A 67 -31.74 4.69 -2.65
C GLY A 67 -32.00 4.86 -4.12
N VAL A 68 -32.62 5.99 -4.47
CA VAL A 68 -33.02 6.37 -5.83
C VAL A 68 -32.18 7.56 -6.28
N SER A 69 -31.37 7.35 -7.30
CA SER A 69 -30.62 8.40 -7.99
C SER A 69 -30.15 7.90 -9.35
N PRO A 70 -29.75 8.77 -10.29
CA PRO A 70 -29.26 8.33 -11.58
C PRO A 70 -28.12 7.30 -11.48
N MET A 71 -27.20 7.47 -10.54
CA MET A 71 -26.04 6.58 -10.39
C MET A 71 -26.39 5.28 -9.64
N ALA A 72 -27.30 5.34 -8.65
CA ALA A 72 -27.79 4.14 -7.97
C ALA A 72 -28.65 3.29 -8.92
N ASP A 73 -29.49 3.93 -9.74
CA ASP A 73 -30.30 3.25 -10.75
C ASP A 73 -29.42 2.62 -11.83
N LEU A 74 -28.37 3.32 -12.29
CA LEU A 74 -27.39 2.77 -13.22
C LEU A 74 -26.66 1.55 -12.63
N ARG A 75 -26.30 1.56 -11.32
CA ARG A 75 -25.73 0.36 -10.65
C ARG A 75 -26.68 -0.82 -10.74
N LYS A 76 -27.98 -0.60 -10.50
CA LYS A 76 -29.01 -1.64 -10.56
C LYS A 76 -29.20 -2.15 -12.00
N GLU A 77 -29.26 -1.26 -12.96
CA GLU A 77 -29.29 -1.62 -14.39
C GLU A 77 -28.05 -2.46 -14.79
N ASN A 78 -26.90 -2.17 -14.20
CA ASN A 78 -25.66 -2.95 -14.41
C ASN A 78 -25.62 -4.25 -13.56
N GLY A 79 -26.74 -4.66 -12.95
CA GLY A 79 -26.91 -5.96 -12.31
C GLY A 79 -26.58 -6.02 -10.82
N ARG A 80 -26.44 -4.86 -10.14
CA ARG A 80 -26.21 -4.85 -8.71
C ARG A 80 -27.21 -3.95 -7.97
N GLU A 81 -28.10 -4.58 -7.20
CA GLU A 81 -29.11 -3.89 -6.40
C GLU A 81 -28.49 -3.13 -5.23
N GLU A 82 -27.75 -3.84 -4.37
CA GLU A 82 -27.19 -3.31 -3.14
C GLU A 82 -25.89 -2.52 -3.35
N PRO A 83 -25.66 -1.41 -2.61
CA PRO A 83 -24.39 -0.71 -2.61
C PRO A 83 -23.28 -1.57 -2.03
N TRP A 84 -22.04 -1.20 -2.33
CA TRP A 84 -20.86 -1.80 -1.66
C TRP A 84 -20.49 -1.03 -0.38
N ASP A 85 -19.84 -1.72 0.52
CA ASP A 85 -19.16 -1.10 1.66
C ASP A 85 -17.74 -0.71 1.25
N VAL A 86 -17.51 0.58 1.02
CA VAL A 86 -16.20 1.14 0.67
C VAL A 86 -15.59 1.73 1.93
N LYS A 87 -14.73 0.97 2.60
CA LYS A 87 -14.10 1.42 3.85
C LYS A 87 -13.02 2.48 3.63
N TYR A 88 -12.27 2.39 2.53
CA TYR A 88 -11.12 3.24 2.24
C TYR A 88 -11.25 3.85 0.85
N PHE A 89 -11.05 5.17 0.77
CA PHE A 89 -11.10 5.89 -0.48
C PHE A 89 -9.90 6.85 -0.62
N GLY A 90 -9.00 6.54 -1.55
CA GLY A 90 -7.88 7.37 -1.92
C GLY A 90 -8.32 8.52 -2.83
N VAL A 91 -7.98 9.73 -2.45
CA VAL A 91 -8.26 10.94 -3.24
C VAL A 91 -7.00 11.33 -3.99
N GLY A 92 -6.79 10.71 -5.14
CA GLY A 92 -5.58 10.82 -5.96
C GLY A 92 -4.53 9.76 -5.62
N ASN A 93 -3.56 9.61 -6.51
CA ASN A 93 -2.40 8.75 -6.39
C ASN A 93 -1.21 9.39 -7.10
N GLU A 94 -0.04 9.39 -6.44
CA GLU A 94 1.22 9.91 -6.99
C GLU A 94 1.10 11.28 -7.68
N ASN A 95 0.32 12.17 -7.08
CA ASN A 95 0.03 13.48 -7.69
C ASN A 95 1.27 14.38 -7.85
N TRP A 96 2.35 14.06 -7.17
CA TRP A 96 3.68 14.65 -7.37
C TRP A 96 4.38 14.16 -8.66
N GLY A 97 3.95 13.03 -9.21
CA GLY A 97 4.49 12.37 -10.40
C GLY A 97 3.43 12.11 -11.47
N CYS A 98 3.26 10.84 -11.87
CA CYS A 98 2.33 10.45 -12.93
C CYS A 98 0.87 10.84 -12.68
N GLY A 99 0.48 11.08 -11.44
CA GLY A 99 -0.85 11.55 -11.06
C GLY A 99 -1.08 13.05 -11.24
N GLY A 100 -0.20 13.80 -11.95
CA GLY A 100 -0.49 15.19 -12.32
C GLY A 100 0.63 16.21 -12.16
N GLN A 101 1.86 15.82 -11.75
CA GLN A 101 3.03 16.70 -11.57
C GLN A 101 2.73 17.93 -10.70
N MET A 102 2.02 17.73 -9.60
CA MET A 102 1.55 18.80 -8.73
C MET A 102 2.58 19.17 -7.65
N THR A 103 2.57 20.44 -7.25
CA THR A 103 3.20 20.83 -5.99
C THR A 103 2.32 20.41 -4.81
N PRO A 104 2.87 20.23 -3.60
CA PRO A 104 2.06 19.82 -2.44
C PRO A 104 0.98 20.87 -2.08
N GLU A 105 1.22 22.16 -2.30
CA GLU A 105 0.22 23.20 -2.08
C GLU A 105 -0.96 23.09 -3.04
N PHE A 106 -0.66 22.85 -4.31
CA PHE A 106 -1.70 22.69 -5.33
C PHE A 106 -2.51 21.42 -5.07
N TYR A 107 -1.82 20.30 -4.78
CA TYR A 107 -2.52 19.07 -4.45
C TYR A 107 -3.36 19.22 -3.17
N ALA A 108 -2.88 19.86 -2.12
CA ALA A 108 -3.66 20.10 -0.92
C ALA A 108 -4.97 20.86 -1.20
N ALA A 109 -4.93 21.84 -2.11
CA ALA A 109 -6.13 22.56 -2.56
C ALA A 109 -7.07 21.65 -3.37
N GLN A 110 -6.54 20.85 -4.29
CA GLN A 110 -7.33 19.87 -5.05
C GLN A 110 -7.91 18.79 -4.12
N TYR A 111 -7.11 18.23 -3.23
CA TYR A 111 -7.58 17.25 -2.25
C TYR A 111 -8.83 17.75 -1.51
N ARG A 112 -8.77 18.94 -0.94
CA ARG A 112 -9.93 19.54 -0.22
C ARG A 112 -11.15 19.66 -1.11
N ARG A 113 -10.98 20.05 -2.36
CA ARG A 113 -12.05 20.17 -3.34
C ARG A 113 -12.66 18.80 -3.65
N TYR A 114 -11.86 17.82 -4.02
CA TYR A 114 -12.32 16.47 -4.37
C TYR A 114 -12.91 15.73 -3.15
N ALA A 115 -12.24 15.77 -2.01
CA ALA A 115 -12.68 15.11 -0.79
C ALA A 115 -14.04 15.62 -0.27
N THR A 116 -14.42 16.87 -0.60
CA THR A 116 -15.75 17.42 -0.30
C THR A 116 -16.87 16.64 -0.99
N TYR A 117 -16.60 16.08 -2.17
CA TYR A 117 -17.57 15.35 -2.98
C TYR A 117 -17.47 13.84 -2.85
N VAL A 118 -16.48 13.33 -2.13
CA VAL A 118 -16.49 11.96 -1.63
C VAL A 118 -17.44 11.91 -0.43
N ARG A 119 -18.72 11.71 -0.73
CA ARG A 119 -19.81 11.85 0.26
C ARG A 119 -20.05 10.56 1.01
N THR A 120 -20.49 10.70 2.25
CA THR A 120 -21.03 9.60 3.04
C THR A 120 -22.55 9.61 2.90
N TYR A 121 -23.09 8.61 2.22
CA TYR A 121 -24.55 8.46 2.06
C TYR A 121 -25.17 7.65 3.21
N ASP A 122 -24.42 6.72 3.79
CA ASP A 122 -24.80 6.00 5.00
C ASP A 122 -23.76 6.28 6.11
N PRO A 123 -24.15 6.94 7.22
CA PRO A 123 -23.24 7.22 8.32
C PRO A 123 -22.56 5.98 8.95
N LYS A 124 -23.17 4.80 8.81
CA LYS A 124 -22.61 3.53 9.31
C LYS A 124 -21.52 2.95 8.39
N ARG A 125 -21.49 3.43 7.14
CA ARG A 125 -20.54 2.98 6.10
C ARG A 125 -19.73 4.18 5.57
N LYS A 126 -19.20 4.98 6.48
CA LYS A 126 -18.36 6.13 6.14
C LYS A 126 -16.99 5.67 5.66
N ALA A 127 -16.66 5.98 4.41
CA ALA A 127 -15.31 5.78 3.88
C ALA A 127 -14.27 6.66 4.58
N GLN A 128 -13.14 6.08 4.95
CA GLN A 128 -11.96 6.83 5.38
C GLN A 128 -11.28 7.44 4.14
N LYS A 129 -11.07 8.75 4.16
CA LYS A 129 -10.47 9.50 3.04
C LYS A 129 -8.97 9.58 3.21
N ILE A 130 -8.26 9.00 2.26
CA ILE A 130 -6.80 8.94 2.26
C ILE A 130 -6.27 9.92 1.23
N ALA A 131 -5.44 10.84 1.66
CA ALA A 131 -4.78 11.80 0.77
C ALA A 131 -3.53 11.14 0.16
N CYS A 132 -3.21 11.46 -1.10
CA CYS A 132 -1.92 11.15 -1.69
C CYS A 132 -0.81 11.79 -0.85
N GLY A 133 0.07 10.96 -0.35
CA GLY A 133 1.18 11.38 0.48
C GLY A 133 2.50 11.48 -0.29
N PRO A 134 3.62 11.57 0.42
CA PRO A 134 4.95 11.78 -0.16
C PRO A 134 5.50 10.53 -0.86
N ASN A 135 6.51 10.77 -1.71
CA ASN A 135 7.44 9.75 -2.16
C ASN A 135 8.69 9.74 -1.27
N GLY A 136 8.92 8.64 -0.57
CA GLY A 136 10.09 8.46 0.28
C GLY A 136 10.27 9.61 1.28
N GLU A 137 11.38 10.32 1.19
CA GLU A 137 11.79 11.38 2.11
C GLU A 137 11.33 12.81 1.75
N ASP A 138 10.27 12.95 0.94
CA ASP A 138 9.67 14.27 0.73
C ASP A 138 8.85 14.71 1.96
N TYR A 139 9.58 15.04 3.03
CA TYR A 139 9.00 15.53 4.29
C TYR A 139 8.21 16.83 4.13
N ARG A 140 8.56 17.64 3.12
CA ARG A 140 7.83 18.87 2.82
C ARG A 140 6.41 18.58 2.34
N TRP A 141 6.22 17.52 1.54
CA TRP A 141 4.89 17.09 1.12
C TRP A 141 4.00 16.79 2.33
N THR A 142 4.50 15.99 3.26
CA THR A 142 3.77 15.68 4.51
C THR A 142 3.43 16.94 5.30
N GLU A 143 4.39 17.83 5.50
CA GLU A 143 4.16 19.05 6.27
C GLU A 143 3.08 19.94 5.65
N VAL A 144 3.15 20.16 4.33
CA VAL A 144 2.19 20.99 3.61
C VAL A 144 0.80 20.38 3.65
N LEU A 145 0.68 19.06 3.44
CA LEU A 145 -0.61 18.38 3.47
C LEU A 145 -1.24 18.40 4.87
N MET A 146 -0.49 18.06 5.89
CA MET A 146 -0.98 18.11 7.27
C MET A 146 -1.44 19.50 7.69
N LYS A 147 -0.67 20.53 7.33
CA LYS A 147 -0.98 21.92 7.63
C LYS A 147 -2.24 22.42 6.92
N ASN A 148 -2.39 22.10 5.62
CA ASN A 148 -3.41 22.73 4.77
C ASN A 148 -4.68 21.89 4.59
N ALA A 149 -4.60 20.58 4.81
CA ALA A 149 -5.69 19.64 4.54
C ALA A 149 -5.88 18.56 5.62
N GLY A 150 -5.02 18.48 6.65
CA GLY A 150 -5.06 17.45 7.68
C GLY A 150 -6.41 17.32 8.39
N PHE A 151 -7.16 18.42 8.50
CA PHE A 151 -8.51 18.42 9.10
C PHE A 151 -9.56 17.66 8.26
N ALA A 152 -9.31 17.47 6.97
CA ALA A 152 -10.25 16.89 6.01
C ALA A 152 -9.89 15.46 5.59
N MET A 153 -8.81 14.88 6.12
CA MET A 153 -8.38 13.53 5.81
C MET A 153 -8.43 12.61 7.04
N ASP A 154 -8.60 11.33 6.79
CA ASP A 154 -8.51 10.26 7.79
C ASP A 154 -7.16 9.52 7.70
N GLY A 155 -6.49 9.60 6.56
CA GLY A 155 -5.16 9.04 6.33
C GLY A 155 -4.34 9.85 5.32
N LEU A 156 -3.01 9.73 5.45
CA LEU A 156 -2.03 10.25 4.51
C LEU A 156 -1.22 9.06 3.97
N ALA A 157 -1.17 8.90 2.65
CA ALA A 157 -0.40 7.84 2.01
C ALA A 157 1.13 8.07 2.16
N LEU A 158 1.90 7.01 1.98
CA LEU A 158 3.35 7.06 1.83
C LEU A 158 3.76 5.98 0.82
N HIS A 159 4.49 6.37 -0.21
CA HIS A 159 5.12 5.45 -1.14
C HIS A 159 6.61 5.37 -0.88
N TYR A 160 7.13 4.17 -0.77
CA TYR A 160 8.57 3.93 -0.71
C TYR A 160 8.93 2.61 -1.35
N TYR A 161 9.65 2.68 -2.46
CA TYR A 161 10.24 1.51 -3.10
C TYR A 161 11.71 1.34 -2.75
N THR A 162 12.08 0.11 -2.43
CA THR A 162 13.48 -0.30 -2.30
C THR A 162 14.04 -0.52 -3.70
N GLY A 163 14.44 0.57 -4.34
CA GLY A 163 15.07 0.55 -5.66
C GLY A 163 16.47 -0.07 -5.59
N THR A 164 16.80 -0.94 -6.53
CA THR A 164 18.06 -1.71 -6.50
C THR A 164 19.00 -1.42 -7.65
N GLY A 165 18.47 -1.07 -8.83
CA GLY A 165 19.26 -0.83 -10.04
C GLY A 165 19.94 -2.08 -10.60
N HIS A 166 19.57 -3.29 -10.16
CA HIS A 166 20.09 -4.57 -10.66
C HIS A 166 18.95 -5.60 -10.81
N LYS A 167 19.26 -6.75 -11.41
CA LYS A 167 18.29 -7.82 -11.66
C LYS A 167 17.79 -8.47 -10.36
N ALA A 168 16.59 -9.05 -10.42
CA ALA A 168 15.97 -9.73 -9.29
C ALA A 168 16.73 -10.97 -8.84
N LEU A 169 17.17 -11.84 -9.78
CA LEU A 169 17.77 -13.12 -9.48
C LEU A 169 19.31 -13.13 -9.55
N VAL A 170 19.92 -12.12 -10.14
CA VAL A 170 21.39 -12.06 -10.30
C VAL A 170 21.92 -10.85 -9.57
N PHE A 171 22.54 -11.07 -8.42
CA PHE A 171 23.08 -10.02 -7.56
C PHE A 171 24.28 -10.56 -6.74
N THR A 172 25.15 -9.64 -6.33
CA THR A 172 26.27 -9.92 -5.43
C THR A 172 25.82 -9.85 -3.96
N ASP A 173 26.64 -10.37 -3.05
CA ASP A 173 26.43 -10.25 -1.60
C ASP A 173 26.27 -8.78 -1.18
N GLN A 174 27.08 -7.88 -1.73
CA GLN A 174 26.98 -6.45 -1.46
C GLN A 174 25.63 -5.89 -1.89
N GLN A 175 25.14 -6.26 -3.07
CA GLN A 175 23.82 -5.83 -3.58
C GLN A 175 22.68 -6.39 -2.74
N TYR A 176 22.83 -7.59 -2.19
CA TYR A 176 21.86 -8.12 -1.21
C TYR A 176 21.79 -7.21 0.02
N TYR A 177 22.94 -6.96 0.66
CA TYR A 177 22.95 -6.16 1.89
C TYR A 177 22.53 -4.71 1.64
N ASP A 178 22.88 -4.12 0.51
CA ASP A 178 22.43 -2.79 0.15
C ASP A 178 20.89 -2.74 -0.02
N THR A 179 20.31 -3.77 -0.62
CA THR A 179 18.84 -3.89 -0.77
C THR A 179 18.17 -3.98 0.60
N VAL A 180 18.63 -4.88 1.47
CA VAL A 180 18.03 -5.08 2.81
C VAL A 180 18.20 -3.84 3.69
N ARG A 181 19.37 -3.19 3.64
CA ARG A 181 19.62 -1.92 4.33
C ARG A 181 18.71 -0.80 3.83
N ASN A 182 18.50 -0.68 2.51
CA ASN A 182 17.60 0.30 1.94
C ASN A 182 16.14 0.04 2.37
N ALA A 183 15.72 -1.21 2.46
CA ALA A 183 14.40 -1.56 3.00
C ALA A 183 14.27 -1.15 4.48
N TYR A 184 15.31 -1.32 5.29
CA TYR A 184 15.34 -0.94 6.70
C TYR A 184 15.17 0.57 6.93
N ARG A 185 15.43 1.42 5.92
CA ARG A 185 15.14 2.86 5.97
C ARG A 185 13.66 3.19 6.18
N MET A 186 12.75 2.24 5.94
CA MET A 186 11.33 2.41 6.22
C MET A 186 11.07 2.86 7.67
N ASP A 187 11.85 2.36 8.64
CA ASP A 187 11.74 2.75 10.05
C ASP A 187 12.02 4.26 10.24
N GLU A 188 13.08 4.78 9.63
CA GLU A 188 13.40 6.22 9.66
C GLU A 188 12.31 7.04 8.96
N LEU A 189 11.84 6.60 7.79
CA LEU A 189 10.82 7.32 7.03
C LEU A 189 9.53 7.46 7.84
N ILE A 190 9.02 6.37 8.41
CA ILE A 190 7.80 6.39 9.22
C ILE A 190 7.99 7.27 10.45
N THR A 191 9.12 7.16 11.13
CA THR A 191 9.44 7.97 12.31
C THR A 191 9.40 9.47 11.96
N ARG A 192 10.12 9.89 10.91
CA ARG A 192 10.22 11.31 10.55
C ARG A 192 8.92 11.89 10.01
N HIS A 193 8.18 11.15 9.17
CA HIS A 193 6.84 11.57 8.76
C HIS A 193 5.89 11.63 9.94
N GLY A 194 5.94 10.65 10.83
CA GLY A 194 5.16 10.62 12.07
C GLY A 194 5.42 11.81 12.98
N GLU A 195 6.68 12.22 13.15
CA GLU A 195 7.06 13.41 13.91
C GLU A 195 6.48 14.70 13.31
N ILE A 196 6.48 14.82 11.99
CA ILE A 196 5.84 15.95 11.31
C ILE A 196 4.32 15.92 11.52
N MET A 197 3.70 14.76 11.31
CA MET A 197 2.27 14.58 11.53
C MET A 197 1.87 14.93 12.98
N ASN A 198 2.66 14.55 13.98
CA ASN A 198 2.39 14.82 15.41
C ASN A 198 2.32 16.33 15.73
N ARG A 199 3.01 17.18 14.96
CA ARG A 199 2.94 18.66 15.16
C ARG A 199 1.57 19.23 14.80
N TYR A 200 0.86 18.61 13.85
CA TYR A 200 -0.45 19.07 13.35
C TYR A 200 -1.61 18.22 13.85
N ASP A 201 -1.32 17.00 14.29
CA ASP A 201 -2.30 16.01 14.73
C ASP A 201 -1.71 15.19 15.90
N PRO A 202 -1.56 15.80 17.09
CA PRO A 202 -0.97 15.14 18.27
C PRO A 202 -1.81 13.96 18.77
N GLU A 203 -3.12 13.97 18.51
CA GLU A 203 -4.03 12.89 18.89
C GLU A 203 -3.96 11.69 17.94
N LYS A 204 -3.11 11.75 16.89
CA LYS A 204 -2.91 10.68 15.91
C LYS A 204 -4.20 10.22 15.22
N ARG A 205 -5.11 11.17 14.95
CA ARG A 205 -6.36 10.93 14.24
C ARG A 205 -6.12 10.56 12.77
N VAL A 206 -5.18 11.24 12.11
CA VAL A 206 -4.77 10.96 10.73
C VAL A 206 -3.80 9.79 10.72
N SER A 207 -4.18 8.67 10.12
CA SER A 207 -3.30 7.52 9.97
C SER A 207 -2.21 7.75 8.90
N LEU A 208 -1.08 7.08 9.04
CA LEU A 208 -0.13 6.89 7.95
C LEU A 208 -0.47 5.59 7.24
N VAL A 209 -0.65 5.65 5.93
CA VAL A 209 -1.01 4.54 5.06
C VAL A 209 0.13 4.30 4.08
N VAL A 210 0.88 3.22 4.26
CA VAL A 210 1.99 2.88 3.36
C VAL A 210 1.42 2.03 2.22
N ASP A 211 0.73 2.67 1.28
CA ASP A 211 -0.08 1.99 0.27
C ASP A 211 0.69 1.57 -0.98
N GLU A 212 1.97 1.97 -1.09
CA GLU A 212 2.90 1.36 -2.04
C GLU A 212 4.29 1.17 -1.43
N TRP A 213 4.74 -0.08 -1.35
CA TRP A 213 6.08 -0.43 -0.90
C TRP A 213 6.51 -1.77 -1.48
N GLY A 214 7.79 -2.04 -1.44
CA GLY A 214 8.39 -3.29 -1.92
C GLY A 214 9.68 -3.05 -2.68
N THR A 215 10.25 -4.12 -3.25
CA THR A 215 11.46 -4.05 -4.06
C THR A 215 11.14 -3.63 -5.50
N TRP A 216 12.02 -2.80 -6.07
CA TRP A 216 11.97 -2.40 -7.46
C TRP A 216 13.30 -2.75 -8.14
N HIS A 217 13.32 -3.87 -8.84
CA HIS A 217 14.46 -4.35 -9.60
C HIS A 217 14.39 -3.90 -11.07
N LEU A 218 15.45 -4.16 -11.82
CA LEU A 218 15.36 -4.09 -13.28
C LEU A 218 14.36 -5.13 -13.78
N VAL A 219 13.55 -4.73 -14.75
CA VAL A 219 12.54 -5.61 -15.36
C VAL A 219 13.20 -6.82 -16.04
N GLU A 220 12.47 -7.93 -16.13
CA GLU A 220 12.97 -9.12 -16.82
C GLU A 220 13.12 -8.85 -18.32
N GLU A 221 14.24 -9.32 -18.87
CA GLU A 221 14.55 -9.20 -20.30
C GLU A 221 13.49 -9.85 -21.17
N GLY A 222 13.11 -9.21 -22.28
CA GLY A 222 12.09 -9.70 -23.20
C GLY A 222 10.66 -9.34 -22.82
N THR A 223 10.46 -8.70 -21.66
CA THR A 223 9.14 -8.19 -21.26
C THR A 223 9.00 -6.71 -21.63
N ASN A 224 7.75 -6.20 -21.66
CA ASN A 224 7.51 -4.77 -21.81
C ASN A 224 8.02 -4.02 -20.57
N PRO A 225 8.99 -3.09 -20.70
CA PRO A 225 9.57 -2.43 -19.53
C PRO A 225 8.56 -1.68 -18.66
N GLY A 226 7.50 -1.16 -19.27
CA GLY A 226 6.46 -0.42 -18.57
C GLY A 226 5.50 -1.31 -17.76
N PHE A 227 5.57 -2.63 -17.91
CA PHE A 227 4.80 -3.56 -17.07
C PHE A 227 5.47 -3.86 -15.75
N LEU A 228 6.73 -3.45 -15.56
CA LEU A 228 7.48 -3.63 -14.32
C LEU A 228 7.50 -5.09 -13.82
N TYR A 229 7.49 -6.05 -14.77
CA TYR A 229 7.57 -7.47 -14.44
C TYR A 229 8.98 -7.81 -13.96
N GLN A 230 9.08 -8.40 -12.79
CA GLN A 230 10.32 -8.91 -12.20
C GLN A 230 10.08 -10.23 -11.49
N GLN A 231 11.11 -11.06 -11.38
CA GLN A 231 11.10 -12.24 -10.53
C GLN A 231 11.28 -11.86 -9.06
N ASN A 232 10.97 -12.81 -8.16
CA ASN A 232 11.15 -12.68 -6.73
C ASN A 232 12.10 -13.77 -6.20
N ALA A 233 12.99 -13.39 -5.29
CA ALA A 233 13.94 -14.28 -4.63
C ALA A 233 13.73 -14.28 -3.10
N MET A 234 14.53 -15.08 -2.38
CA MET A 234 14.53 -15.03 -0.91
C MET A 234 14.90 -13.65 -0.36
N ARG A 235 15.71 -12.87 -1.08
CA ARG A 235 16.00 -11.48 -0.72
C ARG A 235 14.72 -10.65 -0.59
N ASP A 236 13.77 -10.82 -1.51
CA ASP A 236 12.48 -10.10 -1.47
C ASP A 236 11.62 -10.55 -0.28
N ALA A 237 11.68 -11.83 0.08
CA ALA A 237 11.03 -12.32 1.29
C ALA A 237 11.65 -11.72 2.56
N ILE A 238 12.97 -11.58 2.64
CA ILE A 238 13.65 -10.92 3.76
C ILE A 238 13.23 -9.43 3.83
N VAL A 239 13.20 -8.74 2.70
CA VAL A 239 12.70 -7.35 2.63
C VAL A 239 11.26 -7.27 3.12
N ALA A 240 10.38 -8.16 2.66
CA ALA A 240 8.97 -8.15 3.09
C ALA A 240 8.82 -8.38 4.60
N GLY A 241 9.47 -9.40 5.15
CA GLY A 241 9.39 -9.72 6.58
C GLY A 241 9.95 -8.59 7.47
N LEU A 242 11.12 -8.06 7.11
CA LEU A 242 11.74 -6.94 7.80
C LEU A 242 10.82 -5.71 7.81
N THR A 243 10.22 -5.37 6.65
CA THR A 243 9.35 -4.21 6.51
C THR A 243 8.04 -4.39 7.28
N LEU A 244 7.45 -5.59 7.26
CA LEU A 244 6.26 -5.91 8.05
C LEU A 244 6.52 -5.82 9.56
N ASN A 245 7.69 -6.24 10.05
CA ASN A 245 8.08 -6.03 11.46
C ASN A 245 8.17 -4.54 11.81
N ILE A 246 8.68 -3.71 10.90
CA ILE A 246 8.71 -2.25 11.10
C ILE A 246 7.28 -1.71 11.19
N PHE A 247 6.39 -2.08 10.27
CA PHE A 247 5.00 -1.63 10.31
C PHE A 247 4.30 -2.01 11.62
N ASN A 248 4.49 -3.24 12.08
CA ASN A 248 3.95 -3.70 13.36
C ASN A 248 4.41 -2.82 14.53
N LYS A 249 5.67 -2.39 14.55
CA LYS A 249 6.21 -1.51 15.62
C LYS A 249 5.68 -0.07 15.56
N HIS A 250 5.15 0.36 14.42
CA HIS A 250 4.64 1.71 14.21
C HIS A 250 3.11 1.79 14.14
N THR A 251 2.39 0.82 14.71
CA THR A 251 0.91 0.76 14.67
C THR A 251 0.21 1.92 15.37
N ASP A 252 0.93 2.73 16.11
CA ASP A 252 0.42 3.97 16.69
C ASP A 252 0.06 5.01 15.61
N ARG A 253 0.68 4.93 14.43
CA ARG A 253 0.43 5.82 13.28
C ARG A 253 0.15 5.04 11.99
N VAL A 254 0.86 3.95 11.71
CA VAL A 254 0.64 3.10 10.52
C VAL A 254 -0.58 2.21 10.74
N ARG A 255 -1.61 2.39 9.92
CA ARG A 255 -2.87 1.63 10.03
C ARG A 255 -3.11 0.70 8.85
N MET A 256 -2.40 0.90 7.75
CA MET A 256 -2.50 0.07 6.55
C MET A 256 -1.15 0.07 5.85
N ALA A 257 -0.79 -1.07 5.27
CA ALA A 257 0.37 -1.21 4.40
C ALA A 257 0.05 -2.19 3.26
N ASN A 258 0.16 -1.73 2.02
CA ASN A 258 -0.18 -2.49 0.82
C ASN A 258 1.05 -2.69 -0.04
N ILE A 259 1.48 -3.94 -0.21
CA ILE A 259 2.63 -4.24 -1.05
C ILE A 259 2.32 -4.00 -2.54
N ALA A 260 3.27 -3.55 -3.29
CA ALA A 260 3.16 -3.42 -4.73
C ALA A 260 3.90 -4.58 -5.44
N GLN A 261 3.15 -5.52 -6.08
CA GLN A 261 1.71 -5.57 -6.13
C GLN A 261 1.21 -7.02 -5.94
N THR A 262 -0.08 -7.28 -6.17
CA THR A 262 -0.62 -8.63 -5.96
C THR A 262 -0.14 -9.61 -7.00
N ILE A 263 -0.16 -9.25 -8.30
CA ILE A 263 0.09 -10.16 -9.43
C ILE A 263 1.02 -9.51 -10.45
N ASN A 264 2.08 -10.21 -10.86
CA ASN A 264 2.95 -9.94 -12.00
C ASN A 264 3.73 -8.62 -12.03
N VAL A 265 3.52 -7.73 -11.09
CA VAL A 265 4.14 -6.39 -11.08
C VAL A 265 5.00 -6.22 -9.84
N LEU A 266 6.23 -5.73 -10.02
CA LEU A 266 7.17 -5.45 -8.93
C LEU A 266 7.34 -6.64 -7.97
N GLN A 267 7.25 -6.43 -6.66
CA GLN A 267 7.34 -7.50 -5.66
C GLN A 267 6.00 -8.24 -5.53
N ALA A 268 5.58 -8.92 -6.60
CA ALA A 268 4.30 -9.60 -6.64
C ALA A 268 4.21 -10.77 -5.65
N VAL A 269 3.06 -10.95 -5.03
CA VAL A 269 2.79 -12.12 -4.18
C VAL A 269 2.51 -13.38 -5.00
N ALA A 270 2.00 -13.23 -6.23
CA ALA A 270 1.80 -14.31 -7.18
C ALA A 270 2.27 -13.92 -8.59
N LEU A 271 2.78 -14.88 -9.32
CA LEU A 271 3.07 -14.74 -10.75
C LEU A 271 2.11 -15.67 -11.52
N THR A 272 1.59 -15.17 -12.63
CA THR A 272 0.65 -15.91 -13.49
C THR A 272 1.09 -15.86 -14.94
N ASP A 273 0.86 -16.96 -15.64
CA ASP A 273 1.01 -17.07 -17.10
C ASP A 273 -0.10 -17.96 -17.65
N GLY A 274 -1.08 -17.38 -18.32
CA GLY A 274 -2.31 -18.05 -18.74
C GLY A 274 -3.03 -18.68 -17.53
N GLU A 275 -3.20 -20.00 -17.55
CA GLU A 275 -3.84 -20.76 -16.47
C GLU A 275 -2.87 -21.18 -15.36
N GLN A 276 -1.58 -20.90 -15.49
CA GLN A 276 -0.57 -21.25 -14.50
C GLN A 276 -0.41 -20.15 -13.47
N MET A 277 -0.16 -20.55 -12.23
CA MET A 277 0.10 -19.64 -11.12
C MET A 277 1.25 -20.17 -10.25
N LEU A 278 2.13 -19.26 -9.84
CA LEU A 278 3.22 -19.52 -8.91
C LEU A 278 3.10 -18.55 -7.71
N LEU A 279 3.13 -19.09 -6.51
CA LEU A 279 3.24 -18.28 -5.29
C LEU A 279 4.71 -17.93 -5.03
N THR A 280 5.01 -16.64 -4.88
CA THR A 280 6.38 -16.16 -4.69
C THR A 280 6.86 -16.35 -3.23
N PRO A 281 8.15 -16.22 -2.94
CA PRO A 281 8.64 -16.19 -1.55
C PRO A 281 7.95 -15.11 -0.70
N THR A 282 7.59 -13.97 -1.28
CA THR A 282 6.84 -12.89 -0.63
C THR A 282 5.46 -13.35 -0.14
N TYR A 283 4.73 -14.17 -0.91
CA TYR A 283 3.45 -14.74 -0.48
C TYR A 283 3.59 -15.49 0.85
N TYR A 284 4.62 -16.31 0.99
CA TYR A 284 4.81 -17.11 2.21
C TYR A 284 5.12 -16.24 3.43
N VAL A 285 5.78 -15.10 3.25
CA VAL A 285 5.96 -14.12 4.32
C VAL A 285 4.59 -13.57 4.76
N PHE A 286 3.76 -13.09 3.83
CA PHE A 286 2.42 -12.63 4.17
C PHE A 286 1.59 -13.71 4.87
N LYS A 287 1.69 -14.97 4.40
CA LYS A 287 1.04 -16.10 5.07
C LYS A 287 1.51 -16.31 6.51
N MET A 288 2.78 -16.11 6.82
CA MET A 288 3.30 -16.18 8.19
C MET A 288 2.85 -14.99 9.04
N TYR A 289 2.75 -13.79 8.46
CA TYR A 289 2.43 -12.56 9.18
C TYR A 289 0.93 -12.32 9.38
N LYS A 290 0.05 -13.05 8.68
CA LYS A 290 -1.41 -12.88 8.80
C LYS A 290 -1.93 -12.96 10.24
N ASP A 291 -1.24 -13.73 11.09
CA ASP A 291 -1.62 -13.92 12.49
C ASP A 291 -1.32 -12.70 13.39
N HIS A 292 -0.61 -11.68 12.88
CA HIS A 292 -0.45 -10.39 13.55
C HIS A 292 -1.63 -9.44 13.35
N GLN A 293 -2.43 -9.65 12.30
CA GLN A 293 -3.52 -8.73 11.95
C GLN A 293 -4.56 -8.66 13.07
N GLU A 294 -5.03 -7.43 13.34
CA GLU A 294 -6.04 -7.10 14.35
C GLU A 294 -5.66 -7.45 15.80
N ASN A 295 -4.42 -7.82 16.06
CA ASN A 295 -3.91 -8.09 17.40
C ASN A 295 -3.41 -6.81 18.08
N THR A 296 -3.25 -6.88 19.39
CA THR A 296 -2.59 -5.83 20.17
C THR A 296 -1.06 -5.96 20.05
N LEU A 297 -0.39 -4.87 19.67
CA LEU A 297 1.08 -4.82 19.66
C LEU A 297 1.63 -5.05 21.07
N LEU A 298 2.61 -5.92 21.20
CA LEU A 298 3.43 -6.07 22.41
C LEU A 298 4.73 -5.28 22.26
N GLY A 299 5.16 -4.65 23.35
CA GLY A 299 6.50 -4.11 23.42
C GLY A 299 7.52 -5.25 23.31
N SER A 300 8.31 -5.25 22.24
CA SER A 300 9.33 -6.26 22.00
C SER A 300 10.66 -5.60 21.71
N TYR A 301 11.74 -6.24 22.14
CA TYR A 301 13.09 -5.77 21.93
C TYR A 301 14.04 -6.94 21.73
N ILE A 302 14.88 -6.86 20.70
CA ILE A 302 15.93 -7.86 20.45
C ILE A 302 17.31 -7.23 20.52
N THR A 303 18.18 -7.82 21.31
CA THR A 303 19.60 -7.44 21.32
C THR A 303 20.30 -8.21 20.23
N SER A 304 20.73 -7.54 19.18
CA SER A 304 21.55 -8.14 18.14
C SER A 304 22.64 -7.18 17.69
N ARG A 305 23.72 -7.74 17.12
CA ARG A 305 24.76 -6.92 16.48
C ARG A 305 24.25 -6.34 15.16
N ASN A 306 24.93 -5.35 14.64
CA ASN A 306 24.77 -4.93 13.25
C ASN A 306 25.59 -5.83 12.33
N ILE A 307 25.04 -6.23 11.19
CA ILE A 307 25.79 -6.94 10.14
C ILE A 307 26.64 -5.95 9.35
N ILE A 308 26.15 -4.72 9.17
CA ILE A 308 26.86 -3.64 8.48
C ILE A 308 27.04 -2.50 9.48
N ASP A 309 28.28 -2.28 9.94
CA ASP A 309 28.57 -1.26 10.95
C ASP A 309 28.35 0.17 10.45
N ASN A 310 28.71 0.44 9.20
CA ASN A 310 28.58 1.77 8.59
C ASN A 310 27.16 2.07 8.04
N GLY A 311 26.23 1.16 8.15
CA GLY A 311 24.90 1.28 7.56
C GLY A 311 23.74 0.93 8.47
N LYS A 312 23.99 0.59 9.72
CA LYS A 312 22.98 0.28 10.74
C LYS A 312 21.95 -0.78 10.29
N LEU A 313 22.41 -1.88 9.67
CA LEU A 313 21.53 -3.02 9.42
C LEU A 313 21.63 -4.01 10.59
N PRO A 314 20.59 -4.17 11.42
CA PRO A 314 20.59 -5.17 12.49
C PRO A 314 20.63 -6.59 11.92
N HIS A 315 21.32 -7.52 12.60
CA HIS A 315 21.29 -8.94 12.26
C HIS A 315 19.87 -9.51 12.38
N LEU A 316 19.15 -9.10 13.40
CA LEU A 316 17.79 -9.56 13.65
C LEU A 316 16.83 -8.38 13.76
N VAL A 317 15.68 -8.52 13.15
CA VAL A 317 14.55 -7.56 13.23
C VAL A 317 13.31 -8.34 13.63
N GLU A 318 12.57 -7.85 14.62
CA GLU A 318 11.45 -8.57 15.20
C GLU A 318 10.23 -7.66 15.41
N SER A 319 9.07 -8.28 15.61
CA SER A 319 7.90 -7.70 16.22
C SER A 319 7.10 -8.78 16.96
N ALA A 320 6.26 -8.35 17.92
CA ALA A 320 5.40 -9.25 18.66
C ALA A 320 4.01 -8.65 18.85
N SER A 321 3.00 -9.50 18.87
CA SER A 321 1.61 -9.14 19.16
C SER A 321 0.92 -10.20 20.00
N ILE A 322 -0.18 -9.84 20.65
CA ILE A 322 -1.00 -10.75 21.45
C ILE A 322 -2.43 -10.78 20.91
N LYS A 323 -2.95 -11.98 20.75
CA LYS A 323 -4.36 -12.23 20.41
C LYS A 323 -5.26 -12.05 21.65
N GLU A 324 -6.55 -11.91 21.43
CA GLU A 324 -7.55 -11.81 22.51
C GLU A 324 -7.55 -13.04 23.43
N ASP A 325 -7.18 -14.22 22.92
CA ASP A 325 -7.09 -15.45 23.69
C ASP A 325 -5.79 -15.59 24.52
N GLY A 326 -4.93 -14.57 24.49
CA GLY A 326 -3.64 -14.54 25.18
C GLY A 326 -2.49 -15.18 24.41
N THR A 327 -2.72 -15.68 23.18
CA THR A 327 -1.65 -16.25 22.35
C THR A 327 -0.71 -15.15 21.87
N ILE A 328 0.59 -15.29 22.16
CA ILE A 328 1.64 -14.39 21.71
C ILE A 328 2.16 -14.86 20.36
N ILE A 329 2.19 -13.95 19.39
CA ILE A 329 2.80 -14.13 18.08
C ILE A 329 4.08 -13.30 18.03
N SER A 330 5.18 -13.93 17.68
CA SER A 330 6.47 -13.23 17.44
C SER A 330 7.01 -13.64 16.09
N THR A 331 7.46 -12.66 15.33
CA THR A 331 8.16 -12.85 14.05
C THR A 331 9.55 -12.26 14.13
N ILE A 332 10.55 -13.02 13.69
CA ILE A 332 11.96 -12.63 13.69
C ILE A 332 12.51 -12.84 12.28
N VAL A 333 13.15 -11.82 11.75
CA VAL A 333 13.85 -11.88 10.46
C VAL A 333 15.36 -11.85 10.70
N ASN A 334 16.04 -12.88 10.22
CA ASN A 334 17.49 -12.90 10.14
C ASN A 334 17.94 -12.27 8.81
N THR A 335 18.63 -11.15 8.88
CA THR A 335 19.09 -10.39 7.70
C THR A 335 20.42 -10.91 7.14
N SER A 336 21.08 -11.86 7.79
CA SER A 336 22.34 -12.46 7.30
C SER A 336 22.08 -13.48 6.20
N MET A 337 22.92 -13.45 5.17
CA MET A 337 22.95 -14.50 4.13
C MET A 337 23.61 -15.79 4.60
N THR A 338 24.53 -15.71 5.58
CA THR A 338 25.48 -16.79 5.86
C THR A 338 25.49 -17.26 7.31
N GLU A 339 24.95 -16.46 8.22
CA GLU A 339 25.02 -16.74 9.64
C GLU A 339 23.66 -17.14 10.20
N ALA A 340 23.62 -18.24 10.93
CA ALA A 340 22.49 -18.60 11.79
C ALA A 340 22.50 -17.73 13.05
N ALA A 341 21.34 -17.54 13.65
CA ALA A 341 21.17 -16.87 14.93
C ALA A 341 20.47 -17.80 15.92
N GLU A 342 21.04 -17.90 17.10
CA GLU A 342 20.37 -18.51 18.25
C GLU A 342 19.70 -17.39 19.06
N VAL A 343 18.44 -17.58 19.38
CA VAL A 343 17.63 -16.56 20.06
C VAL A 343 17.10 -17.15 21.38
N ASP A 344 17.45 -16.52 22.49
CA ASP A 344 16.81 -16.76 23.79
C ASP A 344 15.62 -15.80 23.94
N CYS A 345 14.43 -16.36 24.05
CA CYS A 345 13.19 -15.60 24.15
C CYS A 345 12.69 -15.56 25.59
N GLN A 346 12.57 -14.37 26.15
CA GLN A 346 12.05 -14.15 27.49
C GLN A 346 10.74 -13.36 27.40
N ILE A 347 9.70 -13.84 28.08
CA ILE A 347 8.44 -13.14 28.21
C ILE A 347 8.44 -12.53 29.61
N ALA A 348 8.33 -11.18 29.67
CA ALA A 348 8.18 -10.46 30.91
C ALA A 348 6.69 -10.25 31.22
N ASP A 349 6.34 -10.33 32.50
CA ASP A 349 5.00 -10.07 33.02
C ASP A 349 4.55 -8.62 32.84
#